data_64b392df0a3be36fadeec40fd01f8916
#
_entry.id   64b392df0a3be36fadeec40fd01f8916
#
_cell.length_a   1.000
_cell.length_b   1.000
_cell.length_c   1.000
_cell.angle_alpha   90.00
_cell.angle_beta   90.00
_cell.angle_gamma   90.00
#
_symmetry.space_group_name_H-M   'P 1'
#
loop_
_entity.id
_entity.type
_entity.pdbx_description
1 polymer ?
#
loop_
_entity_poly.entity_id
_entity_poly.type
_entity_poly.pdbx_seq_one_letter_code
_entity_poly.pdbx_strand_id
1 'polypeptide(L)'
;VTPTVLRTAAQEPTESCRPELADLQPGSPISHDLALRLIRCSDHDLPALLAAARAAKENFKPGVITYSRKVFLPLTNLCRDYCGYCTFRRDPGDPGAHTMTPEEVLAFARAGEKLGCTEALFSLGDKPELLFPEMRDTLRQLRYKSTLHYLEAMCELVLRETSLLPHPNPGLLSAEWIARLAAVSPSMGLMLETTNRTLLAPGAAHDNAPDKVPAKRLRTIEEAGKQQVPFTTGLLIGIGETPEDRVDTLLAIRNLHDRYGHVQEVIVQNFRSKPTIPMAHVPEPSQGDMLRTVAVTRLLMPNVNIQAPPNLNAPYYEELLDAGINDWGGISPLTPDYINPEKPWPHLEQLRLRTASKGFELRQRLPVYPEFLPALMSRPGLRSGLLSEKLQAARDSQGLARKRAA
;
A
#
# COMPACT_ATOMS: atom_id res chain seq x y z
N VAL A 1 24.19 -9.19 34.36
CA VAL A 1 24.47 -9.16 32.92
C VAL A 1 24.39 -7.71 32.49
N THR A 2 25.53 -7.08 32.21
CA THR A 2 25.70 -5.67 31.87
C THR A 2 25.15 -5.45 30.45
N PRO A 3 24.34 -4.41 30.18
CA PRO A 3 23.86 -4.17 28.82
C PRO A 3 25.01 -3.63 27.96
N THR A 4 25.27 -4.31 26.87
CA THR A 4 26.19 -3.87 25.83
C THR A 4 25.59 -2.63 25.14
N VAL A 5 26.18 -1.48 25.42
CA VAL A 5 25.86 -0.22 24.73
C VAL A 5 26.30 -0.38 23.27
N LEU A 6 25.35 -0.49 22.36
CA LEU A 6 25.59 -0.37 20.93
C LEU A 6 26.16 1.03 20.64
N ARG A 7 27.44 1.09 20.34
CA ARG A 7 28.11 2.29 19.84
C ARG A 7 27.45 2.62 18.48
N THR A 8 26.78 3.76 18.41
CA THR A 8 26.47 4.41 17.14
C THR A 8 27.79 4.67 16.42
N ALA A 9 28.02 3.95 15.32
CA ALA A 9 29.12 4.26 14.42
C ALA A 9 28.92 5.70 13.93
N ALA A 10 29.94 6.56 14.18
CA ALA A 10 30.01 7.87 13.56
C ALA A 10 29.97 7.66 12.04
N GLN A 11 28.93 8.17 11.37
CA GLN A 11 28.86 8.15 9.92
C GLN A 11 29.99 8.99 9.36
N GLU A 12 30.87 8.37 8.55
CA GLU A 12 31.82 9.11 7.75
C GLU A 12 31.09 10.14 6.89
N PRO A 13 31.68 11.32 6.64
CA PRO A 13 31.09 12.33 5.79
C PRO A 13 30.89 11.72 4.39
N THR A 14 29.65 11.44 4.01
CA THR A 14 29.30 10.96 2.68
C THR A 14 29.66 12.06 1.68
N GLU A 15 30.37 11.73 0.60
CA GLU A 15 30.57 12.63 -0.54
C GLU A 15 29.23 13.21 -1.00
N SER A 16 29.23 14.49 -1.39
CA SER A 16 28.01 15.14 -1.87
C SER A 16 27.49 14.45 -3.14
N CYS A 17 26.19 14.16 -3.14
CA CYS A 17 25.50 13.56 -4.29
C CYS A 17 24.99 14.58 -5.31
N ARG A 18 25.27 15.88 -5.10
CA ARG A 18 24.76 16.95 -5.98
C ARG A 18 25.24 16.87 -7.43
N PRO A 19 26.49 16.50 -7.73
CA PRO A 19 26.93 16.37 -9.12
C PRO A 19 26.12 15.31 -9.88
N GLU A 20 25.94 14.11 -9.31
CA GLU A 20 25.18 13.05 -9.96
C GLU A 20 23.69 13.41 -10.12
N LEU A 21 23.13 14.14 -9.13
CA LEU A 21 21.74 14.60 -9.21
C LEU A 21 21.54 15.68 -10.30
N ALA A 22 22.54 16.53 -10.55
CA ALA A 22 22.48 17.54 -11.60
C ALA A 22 22.48 16.93 -13.01
N ASP A 23 23.11 15.78 -13.20
CA ASP A 23 23.21 15.08 -14.48
C ASP A 23 22.04 14.13 -14.75
N LEU A 24 21.14 13.92 -13.77
CA LEU A 24 19.99 13.04 -13.93
C LEU A 24 18.99 13.57 -14.96
N GLN A 25 18.70 12.73 -15.94
CA GLN A 25 17.60 13.02 -16.89
C GLN A 25 16.26 12.60 -16.25
N PRO A 26 15.28 13.50 -16.13
CA PRO A 26 13.95 13.16 -15.61
C PRO A 26 13.33 12.00 -16.41
N GLY A 27 12.90 10.94 -15.72
CA GLY A 27 12.31 9.76 -16.32
C GLY A 27 13.28 8.62 -16.64
N SER A 28 14.59 8.81 -16.45
CA SER A 28 15.56 7.73 -16.51
C SER A 28 15.76 7.11 -15.12
N PRO A 29 15.66 5.77 -14.98
CA PRO A 29 15.84 5.12 -13.68
C PRO A 29 17.32 5.16 -13.27
N ILE A 30 17.56 5.39 -11.97
CA ILE A 30 18.91 5.36 -11.41
C ILE A 30 19.43 3.93 -11.21
N SER A 31 20.77 3.81 -11.13
CA SER A 31 21.44 2.55 -10.81
C SER A 31 21.27 2.17 -9.32
N HIS A 32 21.56 0.90 -8.99
CA HIS A 32 21.62 0.42 -7.62
C HIS A 32 22.62 1.22 -6.77
N ASP A 33 23.85 1.40 -7.27
CA ASP A 33 24.91 2.06 -6.52
C ASP A 33 24.59 3.53 -6.23
N LEU A 34 23.97 4.22 -7.20
CA LEU A 34 23.49 5.58 -6.97
C LEU A 34 22.35 5.61 -5.96
N ALA A 35 21.41 4.67 -6.02
CA ALA A 35 20.33 4.58 -5.03
C ALA A 35 20.84 4.37 -3.61
N LEU A 36 21.88 3.54 -3.43
CA LEU A 36 22.53 3.33 -2.13
C LEU A 36 23.20 4.60 -1.58
N ARG A 37 23.79 5.43 -2.44
CA ARG A 37 24.32 6.73 -2.01
C ARG A 37 23.20 7.72 -1.68
N LEU A 38 22.19 7.82 -2.55
CA LEU A 38 21.10 8.79 -2.38
C LEU A 38 20.23 8.51 -1.16
N ILE A 39 19.99 7.23 -0.81
CA ILE A 39 19.18 6.88 0.39
C ILE A 39 19.84 7.35 1.68
N ARG A 40 21.16 7.58 1.65
CA ARG A 40 21.99 8.07 2.76
C ARG A 40 22.45 9.51 2.59
N CYS A 41 21.95 10.23 1.60
CA CYS A 41 22.39 11.61 1.37
C CYS A 41 22.21 12.46 2.65
N SER A 42 23.10 13.44 2.81
CA SER A 42 23.07 14.38 3.94
C SER A 42 21.80 15.25 3.90
N ASP A 43 21.45 15.86 5.03
CA ASP A 43 20.35 16.85 5.05
C ASP A 43 20.68 18.07 4.16
N HIS A 44 21.97 18.39 3.97
CA HIS A 44 22.42 19.44 3.06
C HIS A 44 22.11 19.11 1.58
N ASP A 45 22.18 17.85 1.19
CA ASP A 45 21.92 17.39 -0.18
C ASP A 45 20.45 16.99 -0.43
N LEU A 46 19.67 16.80 0.64
CA LEU A 46 18.27 16.42 0.55
C LEU A 46 17.44 17.35 -0.38
N PRO A 47 17.56 18.69 -0.34
CA PRO A 47 16.80 19.53 -1.27
C PRO A 47 17.10 19.24 -2.75
N ALA A 48 18.33 18.89 -3.11
CA ALA A 48 18.69 18.52 -4.48
C ALA A 48 18.07 17.17 -4.88
N LEU A 49 18.07 16.19 -3.95
CA LEU A 49 17.41 14.91 -4.16
C LEU A 49 15.89 15.06 -4.37
N LEU A 50 15.24 15.91 -3.56
CA LEU A 50 13.80 16.18 -3.70
C LEU A 50 13.49 16.86 -5.03
N ALA A 51 14.33 17.83 -5.47
CA ALA A 51 14.16 18.52 -6.75
C ALA A 51 14.25 17.54 -7.94
N ALA A 52 15.21 16.62 -7.92
CA ALA A 52 15.35 15.58 -8.96
C ALA A 52 14.15 14.62 -8.97
N ALA A 53 13.69 14.17 -7.80
CA ALA A 53 12.52 13.31 -7.69
C ALA A 53 11.23 14.01 -8.14
N ARG A 54 11.04 15.26 -7.79
CA ARG A 54 9.91 16.09 -8.28
C ARG A 54 9.93 16.25 -9.79
N ALA A 55 11.09 16.51 -10.38
CA ALA A 55 11.23 16.61 -11.84
C ALA A 55 10.86 15.28 -12.53
N ALA A 56 11.30 14.14 -12.00
CA ALA A 56 10.92 12.82 -12.49
C ALA A 56 9.40 12.58 -12.40
N LYS A 57 8.76 12.95 -11.28
CA LYS A 57 7.31 12.89 -11.12
C LYS A 57 6.57 13.75 -12.13
N GLU A 58 7.02 15.00 -12.34
CA GLU A 58 6.40 15.92 -13.31
C GLU A 58 6.54 15.42 -14.75
N ASN A 59 7.63 14.73 -15.09
CA ASN A 59 7.79 14.08 -16.39
C ASN A 59 6.79 12.92 -16.60
N PHE A 60 6.40 12.21 -15.54
CA PHE A 60 5.48 11.08 -15.59
C PHE A 60 4.00 11.49 -15.49
N LYS A 61 3.65 12.25 -14.44
CA LYS A 61 2.27 12.71 -14.18
C LYS A 61 2.26 14.21 -13.82
N PRO A 62 2.31 15.10 -14.81
CA PRO A 62 2.37 16.52 -14.57
C PRO A 62 1.09 17.06 -13.91
N GLY A 63 1.26 17.97 -12.97
CA GLY A 63 0.19 18.80 -12.41
C GLY A 63 -0.87 18.09 -11.56
N VAL A 64 -0.89 16.74 -11.48
CA VAL A 64 -1.95 15.98 -10.81
C VAL A 64 -1.40 15.12 -9.69
N ILE A 65 -2.12 15.12 -8.57
CA ILE A 65 -1.97 14.17 -7.46
C ILE A 65 -3.32 13.47 -7.28
N THR A 66 -3.29 12.14 -7.12
CA THR A 66 -4.51 11.38 -6.95
C THR A 66 -4.71 10.92 -5.50
N TYR A 67 -5.93 10.50 -5.19
CA TYR A 67 -6.31 9.78 -3.98
C TYR A 67 -7.47 8.83 -4.30
N SER A 68 -7.63 7.76 -3.53
CA SER A 68 -8.80 6.91 -3.60
C SER A 68 -9.75 7.21 -2.43
N ARG A 69 -11.00 7.58 -2.74
CA ARG A 69 -12.05 7.69 -1.72
C ARG A 69 -12.64 6.31 -1.50
N LYS A 70 -12.36 5.71 -0.34
CA LYS A 70 -12.68 4.32 -0.08
C LYS A 70 -13.35 4.07 1.25
N VAL A 71 -14.01 2.94 1.37
CA VAL A 71 -14.41 2.33 2.63
C VAL A 71 -13.49 1.14 2.92
N PHE A 72 -12.97 1.08 4.14
CA PHE A 72 -12.18 -0.06 4.60
C PHE A 72 -13.12 -1.11 5.21
N LEU A 73 -13.02 -2.34 4.73
CA LEU A 73 -13.79 -3.49 5.18
C LEU A 73 -12.82 -4.48 5.87
N PRO A 74 -12.73 -4.42 7.21
CA PRO A 74 -11.86 -5.34 7.97
C PRO A 74 -12.53 -6.70 8.09
N LEU A 75 -12.54 -7.48 7.01
CA LEU A 75 -13.35 -8.71 6.88
C LEU A 75 -13.16 -9.67 8.06
N THR A 76 -11.94 -9.83 8.54
CA THR A 76 -11.62 -10.46 9.83
C THR A 76 -10.33 -9.90 10.38
N ASN A 77 -10.28 -9.65 11.69
CA ASN A 77 -9.05 -9.23 12.38
C ASN A 77 -8.33 -10.39 13.06
N LEU A 78 -8.87 -11.62 12.97
CA LEU A 78 -8.13 -12.81 13.32
C LEU A 78 -7.01 -13.01 12.29
N CYS A 79 -5.78 -13.20 12.73
CA CYS A 79 -4.62 -13.34 11.87
C CYS A 79 -3.62 -14.31 12.45
N ARG A 80 -3.03 -15.17 11.62
CA ARG A 80 -1.98 -16.09 12.07
C ARG A 80 -0.58 -15.46 12.12
N ASP A 81 -0.39 -14.27 11.56
CA ASP A 81 0.87 -13.51 11.63
C ASP A 81 0.87 -12.60 12.85
N TYR A 82 1.92 -12.71 13.68
CA TYR A 82 2.12 -11.92 14.90
C TYR A 82 3.12 -10.77 14.66
N CYS A 83 2.84 -9.92 13.66
CA CYS A 83 3.73 -8.81 13.35
C CYS A 83 3.84 -7.82 14.52
N GLY A 84 5.08 -7.51 14.94
CA GLY A 84 5.37 -6.70 16.12
C GLY A 84 4.83 -5.26 16.08
N TYR A 85 4.49 -4.75 14.91
CA TYR A 85 3.95 -3.40 14.67
C TYR A 85 2.41 -3.35 14.49
N CYS A 86 1.72 -4.49 14.47
CA CYS A 86 0.31 -4.56 14.09
C CYS A 86 -0.63 -4.38 15.27
N THR A 87 -1.54 -3.40 15.19
CA THR A 87 -2.63 -3.19 16.17
C THR A 87 -3.94 -3.82 15.74
N PHE A 88 -4.06 -4.25 14.49
CA PHE A 88 -5.28 -4.79 13.91
C PHE A 88 -5.58 -6.22 14.36
N ARG A 89 -4.52 -7.03 14.45
CA ARG A 89 -4.61 -8.45 14.79
C ARG A 89 -5.24 -8.70 16.15
N ARG A 90 -6.10 -9.73 16.22
CA ARG A 90 -6.68 -10.28 17.45
C ARG A 90 -6.55 -11.81 17.46
N ASP A 91 -6.50 -12.40 18.66
CA ASP A 91 -6.75 -13.80 18.87
C ASP A 91 -8.25 -14.06 19.10
N PRO A 92 -8.75 -15.28 18.85
CA PRO A 92 -10.09 -15.64 19.27
C PRO A 92 -10.31 -15.40 20.77
N GLY A 93 -11.41 -14.72 21.11
CA GLY A 93 -11.72 -14.36 22.49
C GLY A 93 -11.12 -13.02 22.97
N ASP A 94 -10.21 -12.42 22.22
CA ASP A 94 -9.74 -11.08 22.52
C ASP A 94 -10.88 -10.05 22.41
N PRO A 95 -10.87 -8.98 23.24
CA PRO A 95 -11.78 -7.86 23.04
C PRO A 95 -11.67 -7.29 21.63
N GLY A 96 -12.80 -7.23 20.93
CA GLY A 96 -12.86 -6.74 19.55
C GLY A 96 -12.41 -7.73 18.48
N ALA A 97 -12.15 -9.02 18.83
CA ALA A 97 -12.01 -10.08 17.83
C ALA A 97 -13.30 -10.22 17.03
N HIS A 98 -13.22 -10.09 15.71
CA HIS A 98 -14.40 -10.04 14.86
C HIS A 98 -14.13 -10.54 13.44
N THR A 99 -15.14 -11.22 12.90
CA THR A 99 -15.27 -11.54 11.48
C THR A 99 -16.60 -10.97 11.03
N MET A 100 -16.57 -10.03 10.06
CA MET A 100 -17.77 -9.39 9.55
C MET A 100 -18.73 -10.39 8.92
N THR A 101 -20.02 -10.23 9.17
CA THR A 101 -21.06 -10.98 8.44
C THR A 101 -21.30 -10.36 7.05
N PRO A 102 -21.97 -11.05 6.11
CA PRO A 102 -22.34 -10.47 4.81
C PRO A 102 -23.18 -9.20 4.94
N GLU A 103 -24.07 -9.15 5.94
CA GLU A 103 -24.92 -7.99 6.22
C GLU A 103 -24.12 -6.80 6.69
N GLU A 104 -23.11 -7.00 7.55
CA GLU A 104 -22.20 -5.94 8.00
C GLU A 104 -21.35 -5.42 6.83
N VAL A 105 -20.78 -6.31 6.02
CA VAL A 105 -20.02 -5.93 4.82
C VAL A 105 -20.88 -5.04 3.91
N LEU A 106 -22.12 -5.45 3.64
CA LEU A 106 -23.02 -4.70 2.78
C LEU A 106 -23.46 -3.37 3.40
N ALA A 107 -23.71 -3.33 4.70
CA ALA A 107 -24.07 -2.11 5.41
C ALA A 107 -22.95 -1.05 5.32
N PHE A 108 -21.70 -1.44 5.58
CA PHE A 108 -20.53 -0.56 5.43
C PHE A 108 -20.32 -0.12 3.97
N ALA A 109 -20.44 -1.04 3.02
CA ALA A 109 -20.29 -0.74 1.60
C ALA A 109 -21.33 0.29 1.13
N ARG A 110 -22.61 0.10 1.47
CA ARG A 110 -23.68 1.05 1.14
C ARG A 110 -23.52 2.41 1.82
N ALA A 111 -23.03 2.44 3.06
CA ALA A 111 -22.72 3.69 3.76
C ALA A 111 -21.55 4.42 3.05
N GLY A 112 -20.49 3.71 2.67
CA GLY A 112 -19.39 4.27 1.90
C GLY A 112 -19.84 4.80 0.53
N GLU A 113 -20.70 4.06 -0.17
CA GLU A 113 -21.29 4.48 -1.45
C GLU A 113 -22.05 5.81 -1.32
N LYS A 114 -22.89 5.96 -0.30
CA LYS A 114 -23.62 7.20 -0.02
C LYS A 114 -22.69 8.38 0.23
N LEU A 115 -21.52 8.13 0.81
CA LEU A 115 -20.48 9.12 1.05
C LEU A 115 -19.56 9.34 -0.16
N GLY A 116 -19.88 8.80 -1.34
CA GLY A 116 -19.12 9.01 -2.57
C GLY A 116 -17.84 8.20 -2.67
N CYS A 117 -17.66 7.14 -1.89
CA CYS A 117 -16.60 6.17 -2.11
C CYS A 117 -16.75 5.49 -3.47
N THR A 118 -15.64 5.11 -4.07
CA THR A 118 -15.58 4.34 -5.33
C THR A 118 -14.91 2.99 -5.13
N GLU A 119 -14.24 2.79 -4.00
CA GLU A 119 -13.48 1.60 -3.67
C GLU A 119 -13.95 0.99 -2.35
N ALA A 120 -14.09 -0.33 -2.34
CA ALA A 120 -14.21 -1.14 -1.14
C ALA A 120 -12.89 -1.90 -0.94
N LEU A 121 -12.06 -1.43 -0.01
CA LEU A 121 -10.81 -2.08 0.33
C LEU A 121 -11.08 -3.17 1.38
N PHE A 122 -10.88 -4.42 0.99
CA PHE A 122 -10.90 -5.54 1.93
C PHE A 122 -9.52 -5.73 2.55
N SER A 123 -9.38 -5.39 3.82
CA SER A 123 -8.24 -5.74 4.66
C SER A 123 -8.63 -6.85 5.62
N LEU A 124 -7.72 -7.80 5.85
CA LEU A 124 -8.03 -8.93 6.72
C LEU A 124 -6.76 -9.59 7.24
N GLY A 125 -6.91 -10.37 8.31
CA GLY A 125 -5.83 -11.24 8.77
C GLY A 125 -5.55 -12.37 7.79
N ASP A 126 -4.28 -12.77 7.69
CA ASP A 126 -3.85 -13.82 6.75
C ASP A 126 -4.23 -15.20 7.28
N LYS A 127 -5.08 -15.90 6.56
CA LYS A 127 -5.50 -17.32 6.74
C LYS A 127 -5.66 -17.78 8.20
N PRO A 128 -6.48 -17.10 9.00
CA PRO A 128 -6.65 -17.44 10.41
C PRO A 128 -7.13 -18.86 10.64
N GLU A 129 -7.87 -19.45 9.70
CA GLU A 129 -8.35 -20.83 9.77
C GLU A 129 -7.23 -21.88 9.83
N LEU A 130 -6.01 -21.53 9.41
CA LEU A 130 -4.86 -22.44 9.52
C LEU A 130 -4.31 -22.52 10.94
N LEU A 131 -4.60 -21.52 11.79
CA LEU A 131 -4.17 -21.47 13.18
C LEU A 131 -5.33 -21.73 14.15
N PHE A 132 -6.48 -21.08 13.94
CA PHE A 132 -7.60 -21.02 14.90
C PHE A 132 -8.75 -21.97 14.54
N PRO A 133 -9.08 -22.94 15.41
CA PRO A 133 -10.29 -23.75 15.28
C PRO A 133 -11.58 -22.90 15.21
N GLU A 134 -11.66 -21.85 16.01
CA GLU A 134 -12.79 -20.92 16.10
C GLU A 134 -13.11 -20.28 14.75
N MET A 135 -12.05 -19.91 13.99
CA MET A 135 -12.26 -19.39 12.64
C MET A 135 -12.80 -20.46 11.68
N ARG A 136 -12.36 -21.71 11.82
CA ARG A 136 -12.92 -22.81 11.03
C ARG A 136 -14.41 -23.03 11.35
N ASP A 137 -14.80 -22.87 12.61
CA ASP A 137 -16.20 -22.97 13.04
C ASP A 137 -17.02 -21.80 12.47
N THR A 138 -16.51 -20.58 12.55
CA THR A 138 -17.12 -19.39 11.95
C THR A 138 -17.33 -19.57 10.45
N LEU A 139 -16.33 -20.02 9.73
CA LEU A 139 -16.42 -20.26 8.27
C LEU A 139 -17.45 -21.36 7.95
N ARG A 140 -17.55 -22.44 8.76
CA ARG A 140 -18.58 -23.47 8.59
C ARG A 140 -19.99 -22.94 8.79
N GLN A 141 -20.20 -22.08 9.81
CA GLN A 141 -21.48 -21.41 10.05
C GLN A 141 -21.86 -20.48 8.87
N LEU A 142 -20.89 -19.75 8.34
CA LEU A 142 -21.05 -18.91 7.15
C LEU A 142 -21.13 -19.73 5.84
N ARG A 143 -20.91 -21.07 5.89
CA ARG A 143 -20.92 -22.00 4.75
C ARG A 143 -19.78 -21.78 3.75
N TYR A 144 -18.61 -21.33 4.21
CA TYR A 144 -17.42 -21.17 3.37
C TYR A 144 -16.31 -22.11 3.80
N LYS A 145 -15.48 -22.53 2.80
CA LYS A 145 -14.39 -23.50 3.03
C LYS A 145 -13.12 -22.85 3.62
N SER A 146 -12.90 -21.59 3.34
CA SER A 146 -11.73 -20.81 3.81
C SER A 146 -12.03 -19.32 3.81
N THR A 147 -11.16 -18.54 4.47
CA THR A 147 -11.21 -17.09 4.46
C THR A 147 -11.15 -16.50 3.04
N LEU A 148 -10.39 -17.11 2.13
CA LEU A 148 -10.32 -16.65 0.73
C LEU A 148 -11.61 -16.90 -0.05
N HIS A 149 -12.33 -18.03 0.18
CA HIS A 149 -13.66 -18.25 -0.41
C HIS A 149 -14.67 -17.23 0.13
N TYR A 150 -14.57 -16.90 1.42
CA TYR A 150 -15.42 -15.89 2.02
C TYR A 150 -15.14 -14.50 1.44
N LEU A 151 -13.86 -14.12 1.31
CA LEU A 151 -13.45 -12.87 0.69
C LEU A 151 -13.97 -12.73 -0.75
N GLU A 152 -13.80 -13.77 -1.57
CA GLU A 152 -14.29 -13.79 -2.95
C GLU A 152 -15.80 -13.52 -3.01
N ALA A 153 -16.57 -14.23 -2.18
CA ALA A 153 -18.02 -14.04 -2.09
C ALA A 153 -18.41 -12.63 -1.62
N MET A 154 -17.65 -12.03 -0.70
CA MET A 154 -17.90 -10.65 -0.24
C MET A 154 -17.51 -9.60 -1.28
N CYS A 155 -16.44 -9.82 -2.06
CA CYS A 155 -16.12 -8.99 -3.22
C CYS A 155 -17.25 -9.04 -4.26
N GLU A 156 -17.75 -10.24 -4.58
CA GLU A 156 -18.89 -10.42 -5.50
C GLU A 156 -20.16 -9.75 -4.96
N LEU A 157 -20.46 -9.89 -3.67
CA LEU A 157 -21.60 -9.26 -3.02
C LEU A 157 -21.53 -7.73 -3.16
N VAL A 158 -20.40 -7.12 -2.81
CA VAL A 158 -20.20 -5.66 -2.94
C VAL A 158 -20.32 -5.21 -4.38
N LEU A 159 -19.70 -5.94 -5.32
CA LEU A 159 -19.74 -5.64 -6.73
C LEU A 159 -21.19 -5.69 -7.29
N ARG A 160 -22.00 -6.66 -6.84
CA ARG A 160 -23.39 -6.82 -7.28
C ARG A 160 -24.32 -5.78 -6.66
N GLU A 161 -24.20 -5.50 -5.37
CA GLU A 161 -25.18 -4.76 -4.57
C GLU A 161 -24.88 -3.25 -4.44
N THR A 162 -23.70 -2.78 -4.88
CA THR A 162 -23.27 -1.39 -4.78
C THR A 162 -22.56 -0.93 -6.06
N SER A 163 -22.26 0.37 -6.17
CA SER A 163 -21.40 0.90 -7.24
C SER A 163 -19.91 0.82 -6.91
N LEU A 164 -19.54 0.29 -5.74
CA LEU A 164 -18.14 0.21 -5.32
C LEU A 164 -17.39 -0.88 -6.08
N LEU A 165 -16.11 -0.62 -6.29
CA LEU A 165 -15.17 -1.56 -6.89
C LEU A 165 -14.32 -2.21 -5.78
N PRO A 166 -14.34 -3.54 -5.62
CA PRO A 166 -13.53 -4.22 -4.62
C PRO A 166 -12.02 -4.09 -4.89
N HIS A 167 -11.24 -3.98 -3.83
CA HIS A 167 -9.78 -4.10 -3.83
C HIS A 167 -9.36 -5.03 -2.68
N PRO A 168 -9.14 -6.34 -2.92
CA PRO A 168 -8.75 -7.27 -1.88
C PRO A 168 -7.25 -7.20 -1.57
N ASN A 169 -6.93 -7.22 -0.27
CA ASN A 169 -5.56 -7.28 0.26
C ASN A 169 -5.44 -8.42 1.30
N PRO A 170 -5.52 -9.70 0.87
CA PRO A 170 -5.70 -10.85 1.78
C PRO A 170 -4.40 -11.51 2.23
N GLY A 171 -3.23 -10.94 1.97
CA GLY A 171 -1.96 -11.61 2.21
C GLY A 171 -1.55 -12.54 1.06
N LEU A 172 -0.91 -13.68 1.36
CA LEU A 172 -0.36 -14.57 0.34
C LEU A 172 -1.45 -15.25 -0.51
N LEU A 173 -1.25 -15.24 -1.83
CA LEU A 173 -2.13 -15.87 -2.81
C LEU A 173 -1.40 -16.87 -3.70
N SER A 174 -2.09 -17.94 -4.09
CA SER A 174 -1.68 -18.81 -5.20
C SER A 174 -2.14 -18.21 -6.54
N ALA A 175 -1.60 -18.72 -7.65
CA ALA A 175 -2.01 -18.34 -9.00
C ALA A 175 -3.53 -18.53 -9.21
N GLU A 176 -4.11 -19.61 -8.68
CA GLU A 176 -5.54 -19.89 -8.72
C GLU A 176 -6.35 -18.79 -8.01
N TRP A 177 -5.93 -18.41 -6.80
CA TRP A 177 -6.63 -17.38 -6.02
C TRP A 177 -6.52 -15.99 -6.66
N ILE A 178 -5.39 -15.69 -7.27
CA ILE A 178 -5.24 -14.44 -8.04
C ILE A 178 -6.22 -14.41 -9.21
N ALA A 179 -6.34 -15.52 -9.97
CA ALA A 179 -7.30 -15.61 -11.07
C ALA A 179 -8.76 -15.43 -10.59
N ARG A 180 -9.15 -16.10 -9.50
CA ARG A 180 -10.50 -16.01 -8.93
C ARG A 180 -10.83 -14.60 -8.46
N LEU A 181 -9.97 -13.99 -7.66
CA LEU A 181 -10.20 -12.62 -7.16
C LEU A 181 -10.16 -11.57 -8.27
N ALA A 182 -9.36 -11.79 -9.32
CA ALA A 182 -9.32 -10.90 -10.50
C ALA A 182 -10.61 -10.92 -11.34
N ALA A 183 -11.48 -11.90 -11.16
CA ALA A 183 -12.81 -11.93 -11.78
C ALA A 183 -13.80 -10.97 -11.09
N VAL A 184 -13.58 -10.66 -9.82
CA VAL A 184 -14.48 -9.85 -8.97
C VAL A 184 -13.84 -8.54 -8.47
N SER A 185 -12.60 -8.23 -8.90
CA SER A 185 -11.91 -7.00 -8.51
C SER A 185 -11.01 -6.48 -9.63
N PRO A 186 -10.91 -5.15 -9.85
CA PRO A 186 -10.07 -4.57 -10.89
C PRO A 186 -8.59 -4.54 -10.54
N SER A 187 -8.27 -4.64 -9.26
CA SER A 187 -6.92 -4.62 -8.72
C SER A 187 -6.88 -5.32 -7.37
N MET A 188 -5.70 -5.69 -6.91
CA MET A 188 -5.47 -6.26 -5.59
C MET A 188 -4.10 -5.86 -5.06
N GLY A 189 -3.82 -6.15 -3.79
CA GLY A 189 -2.59 -5.73 -3.16
C GLY A 189 -2.00 -6.72 -2.17
N LEU A 190 -0.71 -6.58 -1.98
CA LEU A 190 0.08 -7.21 -0.93
C LEU A 190 1.33 -6.37 -0.66
N MET A 191 1.44 -5.80 0.52
CA MET A 191 2.66 -5.10 0.92
C MET A 191 3.82 -6.09 1.03
N LEU A 192 4.92 -5.86 0.27
CA LEU A 192 6.15 -6.66 0.43
C LEU A 192 6.76 -6.44 1.81
N GLU A 193 6.63 -5.25 2.34
CA GLU A 193 7.20 -4.72 3.59
C GLU A 193 8.72 -4.54 3.48
N THR A 194 9.45 -5.64 3.32
CA THR A 194 10.92 -5.68 3.22
C THR A 194 11.38 -6.98 2.60
N THR A 195 12.58 -6.96 2.01
CA THR A 195 13.31 -8.17 1.59
C THR A 195 14.25 -8.69 2.69
N ASN A 196 14.43 -7.93 3.79
CA ASN A 196 15.33 -8.32 4.88
C ASN A 196 14.75 -9.50 5.67
N ARG A 197 15.42 -10.65 5.57
CA ARG A 197 15.04 -11.88 6.25
C ARG A 197 15.40 -11.91 7.75
N THR A 198 16.28 -11.03 8.19
CA THR A 198 16.64 -10.96 9.63
C THR A 198 15.48 -10.50 10.50
N LEU A 199 14.49 -9.81 9.90
CA LEU A 199 13.26 -9.41 10.59
C LEU A 199 12.32 -10.56 10.94
N LEU A 200 12.62 -11.79 10.49
CA LEU A 200 11.92 -13.03 10.89
C LEU A 200 12.54 -13.66 12.16
N ALA A 201 13.64 -13.12 12.66
CA ALA A 201 14.30 -13.66 13.85
C ALA A 201 13.46 -13.40 15.12
N PRO A 202 13.66 -14.22 16.18
CA PRO A 202 12.99 -14.01 17.46
C PRO A 202 13.14 -12.58 17.99
N GLY A 203 12.05 -11.95 18.37
CA GLY A 203 12.00 -10.56 18.86
C GLY A 203 12.04 -9.48 17.78
N ALA A 204 12.19 -9.83 16.50
CA ALA A 204 12.15 -8.88 15.39
C ALA A 204 10.70 -8.62 14.90
N ALA A 205 10.54 -7.67 13.98
CA ALA A 205 9.22 -7.18 13.53
C ALA A 205 8.30 -8.27 12.97
N HIS A 206 8.85 -9.32 12.36
CA HIS A 206 8.12 -10.44 11.75
C HIS A 206 8.32 -11.76 12.51
N ASP A 207 8.71 -11.69 13.79
CA ASP A 207 8.72 -12.87 14.65
C ASP A 207 7.32 -13.51 14.69
N ASN A 208 7.26 -14.83 14.53
CA ASN A 208 5.99 -15.58 14.48
C ASN A 208 5.00 -15.07 13.37
N ALA A 209 5.51 -14.55 12.26
CA ALA A 209 4.72 -14.13 11.11
C ALA A 209 5.06 -14.97 9.86
N PRO A 210 4.54 -16.19 9.73
CA PRO A 210 4.93 -17.18 8.70
C PRO A 210 4.64 -16.71 7.26
N ASP A 211 3.74 -15.75 7.07
CA ASP A 211 3.39 -15.20 5.77
C ASP A 211 4.15 -13.91 5.42
N LYS A 212 5.01 -13.42 6.34
CA LYS A 212 5.92 -12.29 6.11
C LYS A 212 7.27 -12.70 5.52
N VAL A 213 7.47 -13.97 5.19
CA VAL A 213 8.69 -14.44 4.51
C VAL A 213 8.79 -13.77 3.13
N PRO A 214 9.86 -12.96 2.85
CA PRO A 214 9.95 -12.14 1.63
C PRO A 214 9.78 -12.94 0.33
N ALA A 215 10.41 -14.11 0.23
CA ALA A 215 10.30 -14.96 -0.95
C ALA A 215 8.86 -15.42 -1.26
N LYS A 216 8.02 -15.66 -0.23
CA LYS A 216 6.61 -16.00 -0.41
C LYS A 216 5.81 -14.80 -0.93
N ARG A 217 6.10 -13.60 -0.41
CA ARG A 217 5.42 -12.37 -0.81
C ARG A 217 5.81 -11.97 -2.24
N LEU A 218 7.10 -12.03 -2.57
CA LEU A 218 7.59 -11.81 -3.94
C LEU A 218 6.94 -12.79 -4.93
N ARG A 219 6.78 -14.07 -4.55
CA ARG A 219 6.08 -15.05 -5.39
C ARG A 219 4.62 -14.66 -5.66
N THR A 220 3.90 -14.18 -4.65
CA THR A 220 2.51 -13.71 -4.85
C THR A 220 2.46 -12.51 -5.81
N ILE A 221 3.38 -11.53 -5.66
CA ILE A 221 3.48 -10.36 -6.54
C ILE A 221 3.83 -10.82 -7.96
N GLU A 222 4.75 -11.76 -8.11
CA GLU A 222 5.13 -12.34 -9.41
C GLU A 222 3.96 -13.06 -10.10
N GLU A 223 3.19 -13.87 -9.35
CA GLU A 223 2.02 -14.58 -9.91
C GLU A 223 0.95 -13.60 -10.39
N ALA A 224 0.76 -12.46 -9.69
CA ALA A 224 -0.11 -11.39 -10.17
C ALA A 224 0.42 -10.77 -11.48
N GLY A 225 1.74 -10.62 -11.59
CA GLY A 225 2.40 -10.14 -12.81
C GLY A 225 2.21 -11.06 -14.00
N LYS A 226 2.41 -12.38 -13.82
CA LYS A 226 2.15 -13.40 -14.86
C LYS A 226 0.72 -13.35 -15.39
N GLN A 227 -0.23 -12.97 -14.55
CA GLN A 227 -1.64 -12.87 -14.89
C GLN A 227 -2.07 -11.44 -15.27
N GLN A 228 -1.13 -10.49 -15.35
CA GLN A 228 -1.39 -9.10 -15.72
C GLN A 228 -2.47 -8.44 -14.85
N VAL A 229 -2.48 -8.75 -13.54
CA VAL A 229 -3.40 -8.13 -12.58
C VAL A 229 -2.76 -6.83 -12.07
N PRO A 230 -3.42 -5.67 -12.18
CA PRO A 230 -2.95 -4.43 -11.56
C PRO A 230 -2.75 -4.64 -10.06
N PHE A 231 -1.51 -4.47 -9.59
CA PHE A 231 -1.14 -4.89 -8.25
C PHE A 231 -0.51 -3.76 -7.45
N THR A 232 -0.99 -3.55 -6.22
CA THR A 232 -0.43 -2.60 -5.25
C THR A 232 0.53 -3.35 -4.32
N THR A 233 1.73 -2.82 -4.16
CA THR A 233 2.72 -3.33 -3.20
C THR A 233 3.49 -2.18 -2.56
N GLY A 234 4.48 -2.46 -1.75
CA GLY A 234 5.29 -1.41 -1.12
C GLY A 234 6.14 -1.92 0.03
N LEU A 235 6.72 -0.96 0.73
CA LEU A 235 7.60 -1.21 1.87
C LEU A 235 7.07 -0.49 3.12
N LEU A 236 7.45 -1.03 4.27
CA LEU A 236 7.20 -0.43 5.58
C LEU A 236 8.56 -0.09 6.20
N ILE A 237 8.83 1.20 6.39
CA ILE A 237 10.10 1.68 6.95
C ILE A 237 10.01 1.93 8.45
N GLY A 238 11.13 1.71 9.15
CA GLY A 238 11.25 1.89 10.60
C GLY A 238 10.91 0.65 11.42
N ILE A 239 10.89 -0.52 10.80
CA ILE A 239 10.63 -1.81 11.48
C ILE A 239 11.89 -2.62 11.81
N GLY A 240 13.07 -2.00 11.67
CA GLY A 240 14.37 -2.62 11.94
C GLY A 240 15.19 -2.91 10.68
N GLU A 241 14.70 -2.52 9.52
CA GLU A 241 15.43 -2.57 8.25
C GLU A 241 16.46 -1.42 8.17
N THR A 242 17.50 -1.62 7.37
CA THR A 242 18.49 -0.59 7.05
C THR A 242 18.08 0.23 5.81
N PRO A 243 18.71 1.39 5.56
CA PRO A 243 18.51 2.12 4.29
C PRO A 243 18.80 1.25 3.05
N GLU A 244 19.81 0.37 3.12
CA GLU A 244 20.14 -0.57 2.05
C GLU A 244 19.01 -1.57 1.80
N ASP A 245 18.46 -2.13 2.87
CA ASP A 245 17.30 -3.05 2.77
C ASP A 245 16.12 -2.39 2.06
N ARG A 246 15.93 -1.07 2.24
CA ARG A 246 14.90 -0.30 1.52
C ARG A 246 15.19 -0.27 0.02
N VAL A 247 16.43 0.00 -0.37
CA VAL A 247 16.87 -0.02 -1.79
C VAL A 247 16.69 -1.40 -2.38
N ASP A 248 17.15 -2.45 -1.71
CA ASP A 248 17.01 -3.84 -2.17
C ASP A 248 15.54 -4.25 -2.32
N THR A 249 14.68 -3.82 -1.39
CA THR A 249 13.23 -4.05 -1.47
C THR A 249 12.63 -3.35 -2.69
N LEU A 250 12.99 -2.10 -2.94
CA LEU A 250 12.53 -1.34 -4.11
C LEU A 250 13.01 -1.95 -5.42
N LEU A 251 14.26 -2.43 -5.47
CA LEU A 251 14.81 -3.13 -6.63
C LEU A 251 14.10 -4.46 -6.89
N ALA A 252 13.75 -5.21 -5.86
CA ALA A 252 12.97 -6.43 -6.02
C ALA A 252 11.58 -6.13 -6.63
N ILE A 253 10.91 -5.06 -6.19
CA ILE A 253 9.64 -4.60 -6.77
C ILE A 253 9.84 -4.13 -8.21
N ARG A 254 10.87 -3.30 -8.48
CA ARG A 254 11.19 -2.80 -9.82
C ARG A 254 11.43 -3.95 -10.80
N ASN A 255 12.23 -4.95 -10.44
CA ASN A 255 12.53 -6.09 -11.28
C ASN A 255 11.27 -6.87 -11.68
N LEU A 256 10.29 -7.00 -10.80
CA LEU A 256 9.00 -7.60 -11.11
C LEU A 256 8.15 -6.70 -12.02
N HIS A 257 8.18 -5.38 -11.78
CA HIS A 257 7.48 -4.43 -12.64
C HIS A 257 8.08 -4.38 -14.04
N ASP A 258 9.40 -4.30 -14.17
CA ASP A 258 10.12 -4.26 -15.45
C ASP A 258 9.81 -5.52 -16.28
N ARG A 259 9.64 -6.66 -15.60
CA ARG A 259 9.34 -7.93 -16.27
C ARG A 259 7.89 -8.08 -16.72
N TYR A 260 6.94 -7.59 -15.92
CA TYR A 260 5.52 -7.88 -16.11
C TYR A 260 4.64 -6.64 -16.32
N GLY A 261 5.10 -5.44 -15.99
CA GLY A 261 4.37 -4.18 -16.14
C GLY A 261 3.13 -4.03 -15.26
N HIS A 262 2.99 -4.84 -14.20
CA HIS A 262 1.74 -4.99 -13.45
C HIS A 262 1.68 -4.23 -12.12
N VAL A 263 2.81 -3.80 -11.57
CA VAL A 263 2.83 -3.01 -10.33
C VAL A 263 2.25 -1.63 -10.63
N GLN A 264 0.99 -1.44 -10.24
CA GLN A 264 0.30 -0.18 -10.49
C GLN A 264 0.68 0.91 -9.47
N GLU A 265 1.13 0.51 -8.28
CA GLU A 265 1.37 1.42 -7.17
C GLU A 265 2.40 0.84 -6.21
N VAL A 266 3.35 1.69 -5.80
CA VAL A 266 4.29 1.40 -4.72
C VAL A 266 3.98 2.32 -3.54
N ILE A 267 3.63 1.72 -2.41
CA ILE A 267 3.36 2.43 -1.15
C ILE A 267 4.65 2.52 -0.34
N VAL A 268 5.06 3.72 0.00
CA VAL A 268 6.09 3.96 1.02
C VAL A 268 5.37 4.31 2.31
N GLN A 269 5.32 3.36 3.24
CA GLN A 269 4.64 3.51 4.52
C GLN A 269 5.67 3.59 5.65
N ASN A 270 5.45 4.46 6.62
CA ASN A 270 6.28 4.57 7.81
C ASN A 270 5.63 3.92 9.03
N PHE A 271 6.45 3.24 9.82
CA PHE A 271 6.08 2.72 11.13
C PHE A 271 5.67 3.85 12.07
N ARG A 272 4.63 3.61 12.86
CA ARG A 272 4.21 4.45 13.99
C ARG A 272 4.14 3.61 15.25
N SER A 273 4.86 4.05 16.29
CA SER A 273 4.87 3.40 17.59
C SER A 273 3.52 3.59 18.31
N LYS A 274 3.11 2.58 19.06
CA LYS A 274 1.87 2.56 19.84
C LYS A 274 2.09 1.81 21.14
N PRO A 275 1.47 2.23 22.25
CA PRO A 275 1.68 1.58 23.55
C PRO A 275 1.29 0.10 23.61
N THR A 276 0.39 -0.33 22.71
CA THR A 276 -0.24 -1.65 22.74
C THR A 276 0.42 -2.70 21.85
N ILE A 277 1.51 -2.36 21.16
CA ILE A 277 2.22 -3.27 20.25
C ILE A 277 3.56 -3.74 20.84
N PRO A 278 4.07 -4.92 20.46
CA PRO A 278 5.38 -5.38 20.89
C PRO A 278 6.51 -4.39 20.59
N MET A 279 6.44 -3.66 19.47
CA MET A 279 7.44 -2.67 19.04
C MET A 279 7.21 -1.26 19.61
N ALA A 280 6.46 -1.11 20.71
CA ALA A 280 6.18 0.20 21.33
C ALA A 280 7.44 1.03 21.69
N HIS A 281 8.56 0.36 21.91
CA HIS A 281 9.86 0.97 22.28
C HIS A 281 10.74 1.29 21.06
N VAL A 282 10.35 0.89 19.85
CA VAL A 282 11.14 1.11 18.64
C VAL A 282 10.95 2.54 18.15
N PRO A 283 12.03 3.29 17.87
CA PRO A 283 11.94 4.64 17.35
C PRO A 283 11.21 4.69 16.01
N GLU A 284 10.38 5.70 15.84
CA GLU A 284 9.78 5.99 14.55
C GLU A 284 10.81 6.51 13.54
N PRO A 285 10.69 6.20 12.24
CA PRO A 285 11.55 6.79 11.23
C PRO A 285 11.33 8.32 11.18
N SER A 286 12.41 9.06 10.95
CA SER A 286 12.36 10.50 10.82
C SER A 286 11.61 10.92 9.52
N GLN A 287 11.19 12.17 9.46
CA GLN A 287 10.66 12.74 8.22
C GLN A 287 11.71 12.72 7.10
N GLY A 288 12.99 12.98 7.42
CA GLY A 288 14.10 12.86 6.47
C GLY A 288 14.23 11.47 5.89
N ASP A 289 14.08 10.41 6.71
CA ASP A 289 14.06 9.01 6.23
C ASP A 289 12.92 8.77 5.24
N MET A 290 11.74 9.30 5.57
CA MET A 290 10.57 9.16 4.71
C MET A 290 10.78 9.88 3.37
N LEU A 291 11.25 11.13 3.40
CA LEU A 291 11.51 11.94 2.20
C LEU A 291 12.57 11.29 1.30
N ARG A 292 13.70 10.84 1.86
CA ARG A 292 14.74 10.12 1.11
C ARG A 292 14.21 8.85 0.48
N THR A 293 13.48 8.06 1.25
CA THR A 293 12.93 6.79 0.75
C THR A 293 11.95 7.02 -0.41
N VAL A 294 11.05 7.99 -0.28
CA VAL A 294 10.11 8.34 -1.37
C VAL A 294 10.85 8.86 -2.59
N ALA A 295 11.83 9.75 -2.41
CA ALA A 295 12.59 10.32 -3.53
C ALA A 295 13.40 9.25 -4.27
N VAL A 296 14.09 8.38 -3.54
CA VAL A 296 14.81 7.24 -4.14
C VAL A 296 13.85 6.28 -4.84
N THR A 297 12.67 6.03 -4.27
CA THR A 297 11.63 5.23 -4.94
C THR A 297 11.24 5.83 -6.28
N ARG A 298 11.01 7.16 -6.33
CA ARG A 298 10.68 7.87 -7.57
C ARG A 298 11.79 7.76 -8.61
N LEU A 299 13.05 7.94 -8.20
CA LEU A 299 14.19 7.87 -9.12
C LEU A 299 14.50 6.44 -9.60
N LEU A 300 14.25 5.43 -8.77
CA LEU A 300 14.35 4.01 -9.17
C LEU A 300 13.25 3.58 -10.13
N MET A 301 12.04 4.10 -9.95
CA MET A 301 10.83 3.73 -10.70
C MET A 301 10.09 5.00 -11.17
N PRO A 302 10.67 5.75 -12.14
CA PRO A 302 10.16 7.05 -12.53
C PRO A 302 8.72 7.02 -13.08
N ASN A 303 8.31 5.90 -13.67
CA ASN A 303 7.00 5.73 -14.33
C ASN A 303 6.01 4.85 -13.56
N VAL A 304 6.21 4.67 -12.26
CA VAL A 304 5.28 3.93 -11.38
C VAL A 304 4.57 4.90 -10.45
N ASN A 305 3.31 4.61 -10.09
CA ASN A 305 2.62 5.45 -9.10
C ASN A 305 3.20 5.21 -7.72
N ILE A 306 3.56 6.29 -7.04
CA ILE A 306 4.12 6.26 -5.69
C ILE A 306 3.15 6.91 -4.74
N GLN A 307 2.76 6.16 -3.73
CA GLN A 307 1.86 6.58 -2.66
C GLN A 307 2.61 6.74 -1.34
N ALA A 308 2.25 7.76 -0.59
CA ALA A 308 2.57 7.85 0.83
C ALA A 308 1.34 8.31 1.62
N PRO A 309 1.00 7.65 2.76
CA PRO A 309 -0.21 7.95 3.51
C PRO A 309 -0.08 9.28 4.27
N PRO A 310 -1.00 10.25 4.06
CA PRO A 310 -0.88 11.58 4.67
C PRO A 310 -1.15 11.57 6.18
N ASN A 311 -2.02 10.69 6.68
CA ASN A 311 -2.32 10.57 8.11
C ASN A 311 -1.10 10.15 8.95
N LEU A 312 -0.21 9.35 8.39
CA LEU A 312 1.01 8.90 9.08
C LEU A 312 2.13 9.95 9.02
N ASN A 313 2.01 10.96 8.18
CA ASN A 313 3.04 11.97 7.94
C ASN A 313 2.60 13.38 8.32
N ALA A 314 1.50 13.51 9.10
CA ALA A 314 1.08 14.78 9.66
C ALA A 314 2.14 15.30 10.68
N PRO A 315 2.34 16.65 10.80
CA PRO A 315 1.56 17.67 10.12
C PRO A 315 2.11 18.14 8.76
N TYR A 316 3.26 17.63 8.27
CA TYR A 316 4.01 18.14 7.12
C TYR A 316 3.98 17.21 5.90
N TYR A 317 2.87 16.46 5.73
CA TYR A 317 2.76 15.48 4.65
C TYR A 317 2.89 16.09 3.24
N GLU A 318 2.60 17.39 3.04
CA GLU A 318 2.76 18.07 1.76
C GLU A 318 4.20 18.09 1.24
N GLU A 319 5.20 17.92 2.10
CA GLU A 319 6.60 17.80 1.69
C GLU A 319 6.87 16.51 0.89
N LEU A 320 6.03 15.48 1.05
CA LEU A 320 6.10 14.26 0.26
C LEU A 320 5.84 14.51 -1.24
N LEU A 321 5.14 15.59 -1.59
CA LEU A 321 4.94 16.01 -2.97
C LEU A 321 6.26 16.46 -3.61
N ASP A 322 7.13 17.12 -2.85
CA ASP A 322 8.46 17.49 -3.29
C ASP A 322 9.36 16.24 -3.43
N ALA A 323 9.12 15.21 -2.63
CA ALA A 323 9.80 13.92 -2.75
C ALA A 323 9.30 13.05 -3.93
N GLY A 324 8.27 13.49 -4.66
CA GLY A 324 7.85 12.89 -5.92
C GLY A 324 6.73 11.85 -5.81
N ILE A 325 5.90 11.84 -4.75
CA ILE A 325 4.65 11.09 -4.78
C ILE A 325 3.69 11.67 -5.82
N ASN A 326 2.82 10.83 -6.34
CA ASN A 326 1.69 11.26 -7.18
C ASN A 326 0.34 10.75 -6.66
N ASP A 327 0.32 10.11 -5.49
CA ASP A 327 -0.90 9.58 -4.88
C ASP A 327 -0.86 9.68 -3.35
N TRP A 328 -1.98 10.06 -2.74
CA TRP A 328 -2.17 10.08 -1.30
C TRP A 328 -2.72 8.78 -0.73
N GLY A 329 -3.06 7.84 -1.61
CA GLY A 329 -3.66 6.57 -1.23
C GLY A 329 -5.11 6.66 -0.82
N GLY A 330 -5.49 5.79 0.10
CA GLY A 330 -6.85 5.67 0.58
C GLY A 330 -7.22 6.72 1.62
N ILE A 331 -8.29 7.46 1.36
CA ILE A 331 -8.90 8.37 2.34
C ILE A 331 -10.33 7.90 2.56
N SER A 332 -10.69 7.60 3.81
CA SER A 332 -12.05 7.18 4.14
C SER A 332 -12.82 8.29 4.85
N PRO A 333 -14.03 8.61 4.36
CA PRO A 333 -14.94 9.50 5.09
C PRO A 333 -15.73 8.78 6.19
N LEU A 334 -15.63 7.45 6.29
CA LEU A 334 -16.48 6.61 7.13
C LEU A 334 -15.70 5.78 8.15
N THR A 335 -14.62 5.16 7.71
CA THR A 335 -13.89 4.18 8.52
C THR A 335 -12.52 4.71 8.94
N PRO A 336 -12.03 4.39 10.15
CA PRO A 336 -10.67 4.76 10.57
C PRO A 336 -9.60 3.99 9.78
N ASP A 337 -8.36 4.37 9.96
CA ASP A 337 -7.22 3.50 9.68
C ASP A 337 -7.16 2.44 10.79
N TYR A 338 -7.51 1.19 10.47
CA TYR A 338 -7.56 0.11 11.46
C TYR A 338 -6.18 -0.32 11.97
N ILE A 339 -5.11 0.04 11.26
CA ILE A 339 -3.73 -0.24 11.70
C ILE A 339 -3.21 0.92 12.57
N ASN A 340 -3.63 2.14 12.30
CA ASN A 340 -3.19 3.35 12.99
C ASN A 340 -4.42 4.20 13.40
N PRO A 341 -5.29 3.69 14.27
CA PRO A 341 -6.55 4.35 14.61
C PRO A 341 -6.37 5.71 15.30
N GLU A 342 -5.21 5.96 15.88
CA GLU A 342 -4.82 7.23 16.50
C GLU A 342 -4.37 8.30 15.48
N LYS A 343 -4.26 7.93 14.19
CA LYS A 343 -3.89 8.82 13.09
C LYS A 343 -5.08 9.01 12.14
N PRO A 344 -5.97 9.97 12.41
CA PRO A 344 -7.16 10.17 11.58
C PRO A 344 -6.79 10.64 10.17
N TRP A 345 -7.64 10.26 9.21
CA TRP A 345 -7.52 10.76 7.85
C TRP A 345 -7.67 12.29 7.81
N PRO A 346 -6.88 12.99 7.00
CA PRO A 346 -7.10 14.42 6.80
C PRO A 346 -8.46 14.67 6.13
N HIS A 347 -9.10 15.76 6.46
CA HIS A 347 -10.28 16.21 5.72
C HIS A 347 -9.91 16.48 4.26
N LEU A 348 -10.76 16.04 3.33
CA LEU A 348 -10.49 16.16 1.88
C LEU A 348 -10.23 17.60 1.44
N GLU A 349 -10.93 18.57 2.03
CA GLU A 349 -10.70 19.98 1.72
C GLU A 349 -9.31 20.45 2.16
N GLN A 350 -8.86 20.03 3.34
CA GLN A 350 -7.50 20.31 3.82
C GLN A 350 -6.46 19.66 2.92
N LEU A 351 -6.69 18.39 2.54
CA LEU A 351 -5.80 17.68 1.61
C LEU A 351 -5.71 18.41 0.26
N ARG A 352 -6.87 18.89 -0.25
CA ARG A 352 -6.94 19.66 -1.50
C ARG A 352 -6.14 20.96 -1.42
N LEU A 353 -6.30 21.73 -0.34
CA LEU A 353 -5.60 22.99 -0.14
C LEU A 353 -4.10 22.79 -0.02
N ARG A 354 -3.64 21.80 0.74
CA ARG A 354 -2.20 21.50 0.88
C ARG A 354 -1.60 20.95 -0.42
N THR A 355 -2.36 20.16 -1.18
CA THR A 355 -1.93 19.70 -2.51
C THR A 355 -1.80 20.90 -3.47
N ALA A 356 -2.77 21.81 -3.45
CA ALA A 356 -2.77 23.03 -4.27
C ALA A 356 -1.64 23.99 -3.89
N SER A 357 -1.25 24.09 -2.62
CA SER A 357 -0.13 24.94 -2.18
C SER A 357 1.22 24.53 -2.78
N LYS A 358 1.34 23.28 -3.24
CA LYS A 358 2.52 22.77 -3.96
C LYS A 358 2.37 22.83 -5.48
N GLY A 359 1.28 23.42 -6.01
CA GLY A 359 1.03 23.61 -7.45
C GLY A 359 0.33 22.45 -8.13
N PHE A 360 -0.34 21.54 -7.37
CA PHE A 360 -0.99 20.35 -7.92
C PHE A 360 -2.50 20.38 -7.80
N GLU A 361 -3.20 19.78 -8.78
CA GLU A 361 -4.63 19.47 -8.68
C GLU A 361 -4.83 18.12 -7.97
N LEU A 362 -5.71 18.07 -6.95
CA LEU A 362 -6.13 16.83 -6.31
C LEU A 362 -7.29 16.20 -7.08
N ARG A 363 -7.13 14.94 -7.52
CA ARG A 363 -8.15 14.19 -8.27
C ARG A 363 -8.44 12.84 -7.60
N GLN A 364 -9.72 12.47 -7.57
CA GLN A 364 -10.12 11.13 -7.12
C GLN A 364 -9.85 10.11 -8.23
N ARG A 365 -9.21 8.98 -7.88
CA ARG A 365 -9.02 7.82 -8.77
C ARG A 365 -9.93 6.64 -8.39
N LEU A 366 -10.00 5.68 -9.28
CA LEU A 366 -10.54 4.35 -9.00
C LEU A 366 -9.50 3.46 -8.28
N PRO A 367 -9.85 2.25 -7.81
CA PRO A 367 -8.88 1.29 -7.25
C PRO A 367 -7.84 0.81 -8.28
N VAL A 368 -8.06 1.07 -9.55
CA VAL A 368 -7.13 0.83 -10.66
C VAL A 368 -6.75 2.15 -11.30
N TYR A 369 -5.46 2.34 -11.61
CA TYR A 369 -4.98 3.54 -12.27
C TYR A 369 -5.32 3.58 -13.76
N PRO A 370 -5.48 4.78 -14.34
CA PRO A 370 -5.92 4.94 -15.74
C PRO A 370 -5.09 4.16 -16.76
N GLU A 371 -3.78 4.13 -16.61
CA GLU A 371 -2.86 3.44 -17.52
C GLU A 371 -3.03 1.91 -17.55
N PHE A 372 -3.62 1.33 -16.51
CA PHE A 372 -3.90 -0.11 -16.43
C PHE A 372 -5.27 -0.51 -16.98
N LEU A 373 -6.18 0.46 -17.17
CA LEU A 373 -7.54 0.19 -17.65
C LEU A 373 -7.60 -0.47 -19.04
N PRO A 374 -6.78 -0.08 -20.04
CA PRO A 374 -6.85 -0.71 -21.37
C PRO A 374 -6.53 -2.21 -21.33
N ALA A 375 -5.47 -2.60 -20.64
CA ALA A 375 -5.09 -4.01 -20.48
C ALA A 375 -6.13 -4.79 -19.68
N LEU A 376 -6.62 -4.20 -18.58
CA LEU A 376 -7.66 -4.80 -17.73
C LEU A 376 -8.96 -5.04 -18.54
N MET A 377 -9.43 -4.03 -19.27
CA MET A 377 -10.67 -4.11 -20.05
C MET A 377 -10.58 -5.06 -21.25
N SER A 378 -9.36 -5.38 -21.71
CA SER A 378 -9.14 -6.35 -22.79
C SER A 378 -9.06 -7.80 -22.31
N ARG A 379 -9.00 -8.04 -20.98
CA ARG A 379 -8.86 -9.38 -20.40
C ARG A 379 -10.02 -10.29 -20.80
N PRO A 380 -9.78 -11.53 -21.28
CA PRO A 380 -10.82 -12.50 -21.52
C PRO A 380 -11.69 -12.72 -20.26
N GLY A 381 -13.01 -12.73 -20.41
CA GLY A 381 -13.96 -12.88 -19.29
C GLY A 381 -14.37 -11.57 -18.61
N LEU A 382 -13.61 -10.47 -18.75
CA LEU A 382 -14.01 -9.16 -18.25
C LEU A 382 -14.82 -8.32 -19.26
N ARG A 383 -14.67 -8.59 -20.55
CA ARG A 383 -15.25 -7.76 -21.65
C ARG A 383 -16.77 -7.55 -21.58
N SER A 384 -17.52 -8.46 -21.00
CA SER A 384 -18.99 -8.44 -20.94
C SER A 384 -19.55 -8.71 -19.53
N GLY A 385 -18.71 -8.60 -18.51
CA GLY A 385 -19.13 -8.91 -17.14
C GLY A 385 -19.44 -7.66 -16.29
N LEU A 386 -20.10 -7.88 -15.17
CA LEU A 386 -20.52 -6.84 -14.21
C LEU A 386 -19.37 -5.90 -13.80
N LEU A 387 -18.17 -6.43 -13.61
CA LEU A 387 -16.99 -5.62 -13.25
C LEU A 387 -16.64 -4.61 -14.36
N SER A 388 -16.72 -5.03 -15.64
CA SER A 388 -16.47 -4.14 -16.77
C SER A 388 -17.51 -3.02 -16.86
N GLU A 389 -18.77 -3.35 -16.68
CA GLU A 389 -19.87 -2.36 -16.67
C GLU A 389 -19.69 -1.34 -15.56
N LYS A 390 -19.37 -1.81 -14.33
CA LYS A 390 -19.11 -0.94 -13.17
C LYS A 390 -17.91 -0.02 -13.39
N LEU A 391 -16.81 -0.54 -13.95
CA LEU A 391 -15.62 0.25 -14.28
C LEU A 391 -15.95 1.33 -15.32
N GLN A 392 -16.70 1.00 -16.36
CA GLN A 392 -17.13 1.97 -17.38
C GLN A 392 -18.02 3.06 -16.79
N ALA A 393 -18.96 2.70 -15.92
CA ALA A 393 -19.85 3.64 -15.26
C ALA A 393 -19.10 4.58 -14.28
N ALA A 394 -18.08 4.05 -13.58
CA ALA A 394 -17.35 4.77 -12.54
C ALA A 394 -16.28 5.74 -13.07
N ARG A 395 -15.74 5.53 -14.30
CA ARG A 395 -14.63 6.33 -14.84
C ARG A 395 -15.11 7.52 -15.66
N ASP A 396 -14.31 8.60 -15.65
CA ASP A 396 -14.42 9.72 -16.60
C ASP A 396 -13.63 9.44 -17.90
N SER A 397 -13.53 10.44 -18.77
CA SER A 397 -12.78 10.35 -20.04
C SER A 397 -11.27 10.19 -19.84
N GLN A 398 -10.74 10.54 -18.67
CA GLN A 398 -9.33 10.42 -18.32
C GLN A 398 -9.03 9.11 -17.55
N GLY A 399 -10.04 8.25 -17.33
CA GLY A 399 -9.90 7.02 -16.55
C GLY A 399 -9.88 7.23 -15.02
N LEU A 400 -10.07 8.46 -14.56
CA LEU A 400 -10.21 8.79 -13.14
C LEU A 400 -11.66 8.59 -12.66
N ALA A 401 -11.90 8.69 -11.36
CA ALA A 401 -13.24 8.59 -10.83
C ALA A 401 -14.13 9.74 -11.38
N ARG A 402 -15.30 9.38 -11.88
CA ARG A 402 -16.28 10.35 -12.35
C ARG A 402 -16.75 11.23 -11.20
N LYS A 403 -16.71 12.55 -11.38
CA LYS A 403 -17.31 13.47 -10.40
C LYS A 403 -18.81 13.16 -10.32
N ARG A 404 -19.30 12.82 -9.13
CA ARG A 404 -20.76 12.72 -8.89
C ARG A 404 -21.32 14.14 -8.94
N ALA A 405 -22.47 14.30 -9.58
CA ALA A 405 -23.25 15.53 -9.47
C ALA A 405 -23.59 15.73 -7.98
N ALA A 406 -23.38 16.93 -7.49
CA ALA A 406 -23.65 17.31 -6.11
C ALA A 406 -25.14 17.25 -5.81
#